data_f34d3cd6229f08c0c94651c53026797c
#
_entry.id   f34d3cd6229f08c0c94651c53026797c
#
_cell.length_a   1.000
_cell.length_b   1.000
_cell.length_c   1.000
_cell.angle_alpha   90.00
_cell.angle_beta   90.00
_cell.angle_gamma   90.00
#
_symmetry.space_group_name_H-M   'P 1'
#
loop_
_entity.id
_entity.type
_entity.pdbx_description
1 polymer ?
#
loop_
_entity_poly.entity_id
_entity_poly.type
_entity_poly.pdbx_seq_one_letter_code
_entity_poly.pdbx_strand_id
1 'polypeptide(L)' 'MTVCKVMLVDDHPLMRRGIHQLLSFEPEFEVVAEASSGADAVATAHELELDLVLLDLNMKGMSGLDTLKALRADGCEAR' A
#
# COMPACT_ATOMS: atom_id res chain seq x y z
N MET A 1 0.00 -22.68 -2.00
CA MET A 1 -0.40 -21.66 -1.01
C MET A 1 -0.39 -20.30 -1.65
N THR A 2 -1.44 -19.55 -1.40
CA THR A 2 -1.54 -18.19 -1.93
C THR A 2 -0.83 -17.21 -1.00
N VAL A 3 0.04 -16.38 -1.55
CA VAL A 3 0.69 -15.31 -0.82
C VAL A 3 -0.13 -14.04 -0.99
N CYS A 4 -0.36 -13.33 0.10
CA CYS A 4 -1.05 -12.05 0.08
C CYS A 4 -0.08 -10.96 -0.37
N LYS A 5 -0.34 -10.35 -1.50
CA LYS A 5 0.52 -9.28 -2.05
C LYS A 5 0.10 -7.95 -1.46
N VAL A 6 1.04 -7.28 -0.82
CA VAL A 6 0.80 -6.08 -0.04
C VAL A 6 1.53 -4.88 -0.63
N MET A 7 0.84 -3.75 -0.68
CA MET A 7 1.47 -2.46 -0.93
C MET A 7 1.42 -1.62 0.36
N LEU A 8 2.55 -1.03 0.74
CA LEU A 8 2.64 -0.12 1.87
C LEU A 8 2.60 1.32 1.36
N VAL A 9 1.69 2.11 1.92
CA VAL A 9 1.56 3.53 1.56
C VAL A 9 1.73 4.36 2.83
N ASP A 10 2.89 5.02 2.95
CA ASP A 10 3.24 5.81 4.12
C ASP A 10 4.31 6.80 3.72
N ASP A 11 4.17 8.06 4.13
CA ASP A 11 5.15 9.09 3.84
C ASP A 11 6.28 9.17 4.87
N HIS A 12 6.30 8.25 5.83
CA HIS A 12 7.35 8.16 6.86
C HIS A 12 8.27 6.96 6.55
N PRO A 13 9.47 7.21 6.02
CA PRO A 13 10.35 6.10 5.59
C PRO A 13 10.69 5.09 6.69
N LEU A 14 10.91 5.56 7.91
CA LEU A 14 11.24 4.66 9.02
C LEU A 14 10.06 3.77 9.42
N MET A 15 8.86 4.33 9.45
CA MET A 15 7.65 3.57 9.76
C MET A 15 7.40 2.53 8.67
N ARG A 16 7.53 2.93 7.42
CA ARG A 16 7.33 2.04 6.27
C ARG A 16 8.31 0.87 6.31
N ARG A 17 9.58 1.16 6.60
CA ARG A 17 10.63 0.15 6.73
C ARG A 17 10.33 -0.82 7.87
N GLY A 18 9.87 -0.30 9.02
CA GLY A 18 9.51 -1.10 10.18
C GLY A 18 8.37 -2.06 9.87
N ILE A 19 7.34 -1.59 9.20
CA ILE A 19 6.20 -2.43 8.80
C ILE A 19 6.64 -3.49 7.80
N HIS A 20 7.46 -3.12 6.83
CA HIS A 20 8.00 -4.06 5.86
C HIS A 20 8.74 -5.19 6.57
N GLN A 21 9.59 -4.85 7.55
CA GLN A 21 10.35 -5.83 8.30
C GLN A 21 9.44 -6.76 9.11
N LEU A 22 8.41 -6.21 9.76
CA LEU A 22 7.45 -7.02 10.50
C LEU A 22 6.73 -8.00 9.59
N LEU A 23 6.30 -7.56 8.43
CA LEU A 23 5.59 -8.42 7.48
C LEU A 23 6.52 -9.49 6.88
N SER A 24 7.81 -9.23 6.82
CA SER A 24 8.78 -10.20 6.29
C SER A 24 8.89 -11.47 7.14
N PHE A 25 8.46 -11.42 8.40
CA PHE A 25 8.42 -12.60 9.27
C PHE A 25 7.17 -13.45 9.05
N GLU A 26 6.21 -12.96 8.29
CA GLU A 26 4.97 -13.66 8.03
C GLU A 26 5.00 -14.24 6.61
N PRO A 27 5.12 -15.56 6.45
CA PRO A 27 5.28 -16.16 5.12
C PRO A 27 4.05 -16.00 4.22
N GLU A 28 2.91 -15.69 4.79
CA GLU A 28 1.67 -15.47 4.04
C GLU A 28 1.56 -14.08 3.41
N PHE A 29 2.46 -13.16 3.78
CA PHE A 29 2.48 -11.79 3.23
C PHE A 29 3.75 -11.53 2.45
N GLU A 30 3.60 -10.83 1.34
CA GLU A 30 4.74 -10.37 0.53
C GLU A 30 4.53 -8.91 0.19
N VAL A 31 5.44 -8.05 0.63
CA VAL A 31 5.41 -6.63 0.27
C VAL A 31 5.99 -6.48 -1.13
N VAL A 32 5.14 -6.24 -2.10
CA VAL A 32 5.53 -6.15 -3.51
C VAL A 32 5.74 -4.72 -3.96
N ALA A 33 5.28 -3.74 -3.18
CA ALA A 33 5.44 -2.33 -3.52
C ALA A 33 5.36 -1.46 -2.28
N GLU A 34 5.98 -0.29 -2.37
CA GLU A 34 5.89 0.75 -1.36
C GLU A 34 5.64 2.07 -2.07
N ALA A 35 4.82 2.92 -1.49
CA ALA A 35 4.54 4.24 -2.00
C ALA A 35 4.67 5.27 -0.88
N SER A 36 5.20 6.43 -1.21
CA SER A 36 5.40 7.50 -0.22
C SER A 36 4.32 8.57 -0.29
N SER A 37 3.37 8.43 -1.20
CA SER A 37 2.27 9.37 -1.35
C SER A 37 1.05 8.66 -1.94
N GLY A 38 -0.11 9.31 -1.83
CA GLY A 38 -1.33 8.79 -2.44
C GLY A 38 -1.22 8.71 -3.95
N ALA A 39 -0.60 9.70 -4.58
CA ALA A 39 -0.42 9.72 -6.03
C ALA A 39 0.44 8.54 -6.49
N ASP A 40 1.56 8.28 -5.79
CA ASP A 40 2.40 7.12 -6.07
C ASP A 40 1.64 5.81 -5.89
N ALA A 41 0.81 5.74 -4.83
CA ALA A 41 0.02 4.54 -4.55
C ALA A 41 -0.93 4.23 -5.70
N VAL A 42 -1.63 5.22 -6.21
CA VAL A 42 -2.57 5.03 -7.31
C VAL A 42 -1.83 4.57 -8.57
N ALA A 43 -0.72 5.24 -8.90
CA ALA A 43 0.07 4.88 -10.08
C ALA A 43 0.62 3.46 -9.98
N THR A 44 1.14 3.09 -8.81
CA THR A 44 1.71 1.76 -8.58
C THR A 44 0.63 0.68 -8.61
N ALA A 45 -0.49 0.92 -7.96
CA ALA A 45 -1.59 -0.05 -7.91
C ALA A 45 -2.17 -0.33 -9.29
N HIS A 46 -2.10 0.63 -10.19
CA HIS A 46 -2.60 0.48 -11.55
C HIS A 46 -1.83 -0.60 -12.32
N GLU A 47 -0.58 -0.84 -11.98
CA GLU A 47 0.30 -1.78 -12.69
C GLU A 47 0.43 -3.14 -11.99
N LEU A 48 -0.12 -3.29 -10.78
CA LEU A 48 0.08 -4.48 -9.97
C LEU A 48 -1.24 -5.09 -9.52
N GLU A 49 -1.24 -6.41 -9.36
CA GLU A 49 -2.32 -7.10 -8.67
C GLU A 49 -2.00 -7.12 -7.18
N LEU A 50 -2.86 -6.51 -6.39
CA LEU A 50 -2.67 -6.39 -4.96
C LEU A 50 -3.83 -7.04 -4.22
N ASP A 51 -3.49 -7.67 -3.10
CA ASP A 51 -4.50 -8.28 -2.21
C ASP A 51 -4.80 -7.38 -1.02
N LEU A 52 -3.83 -6.55 -0.63
CA LEU A 52 -3.96 -5.70 0.55
C LEU A 52 -3.14 -4.42 0.36
N VAL A 53 -3.72 -3.30 0.78
CA VAL A 53 -3.01 -2.02 0.84
C VAL A 53 -3.06 -1.54 2.29
N LEU A 54 -1.88 -1.35 2.89
CA LEU A 54 -1.76 -0.74 4.21
C LEU A 54 -1.51 0.74 4.01
N LEU A 55 -2.47 1.55 4.45
CA LEU A 55 -2.55 2.95 4.09
C LEU A 55 -2.49 3.84 5.33
N ASP A 56 -1.52 4.74 5.37
CA ASP A 56 -1.45 5.76 6.40
C ASP A 56 -2.48 6.86 6.08
N LEU A 57 -3.33 7.16 7.06
CA LEU A 57 -4.39 8.15 6.89
C LEU A 57 -3.92 9.60 7.05
N ASN A 58 -2.70 9.80 7.53
CA ASN A 58 -2.18 11.13 7.86
C ASN A 58 -1.03 11.57 6.93
N MET A 59 -1.11 11.20 5.67
CA MET A 59 -0.10 11.62 4.70
C MET A 59 -0.28 13.07 4.28
N LYS A 60 0.83 13.71 3.92
CA LYS A 60 0.81 15.05 3.33
C LYS A 60 0.28 14.98 1.90
N GLY A 61 -0.39 16.04 1.48
CA GLY A 61 -0.98 16.10 0.14
C GLY A 61 -2.29 15.31 0.10
N MET A 62 -2.37 14.30 -0.76
CA MET A 62 -3.54 13.46 -0.84
C MET A 62 -3.69 12.65 0.45
N SER A 63 -4.81 12.81 1.16
CA SER A 63 -5.06 12.10 2.41
C SER A 63 -5.24 10.60 2.17
N GLY A 64 -5.14 9.82 3.25
CA GLY A 64 -5.40 8.38 3.18
C GLY A 64 -6.80 8.09 2.64
N LEU A 65 -7.80 8.85 3.08
CA LEU A 65 -9.16 8.66 2.61
C LEU A 65 -9.30 8.99 1.12
N ASP A 66 -8.67 10.09 0.67
CA ASP A 66 -8.69 10.47 -0.75
C ASP A 66 -7.97 9.41 -1.60
N THR A 67 -6.87 8.87 -1.09
CA THR A 67 -6.13 7.79 -1.75
C THR A 67 -7.01 6.56 -1.90
N LEU A 68 -7.73 6.19 -0.85
CA LEU A 68 -8.64 5.05 -0.89
C LEU A 68 -9.70 5.25 -1.97
N LYS A 69 -10.30 6.43 -2.02
CA LYS A 69 -11.31 6.74 -3.04
C LYS A 69 -10.73 6.66 -4.45
N ALA A 70 -9.53 7.17 -4.65
CA ALA A 70 -8.87 7.14 -5.95
C ALA A 70 -8.54 5.72 -6.39
N LEU A 71 -8.06 4.88 -5.46
CA LEU A 71 -7.77 3.47 -5.74
C LEU A 71 -9.02 2.72 -6.14
N ARG A 72 -10.14 2.94 -5.43
CA ARG A 72 -11.40 2.29 -5.76
C ARG A 72 -11.96 2.77 -7.11
N ALA A 73 -11.85 4.07 -7.39
CA ALA A 73 -12.29 4.63 -8.67
C ALA A 73 -11.48 4.06 -9.84
N ASP A 74 -10.22 3.72 -9.62
CA ASP A 74 -9.33 3.15 -10.63
C ASP A 74 -9.50 1.62 -10.76
N GLY A 75 -10.46 1.03 -10.07
CA GLY A 75 -10.77 -0.39 -10.17
C GLY A 75 -9.92 -1.30 -9.29
N CYS A 76 -9.19 -0.74 -8.33
CA CYS A 76 -8.41 -1.55 -7.39
C CYS A 76 -9.34 -2.26 -6.41
N GLU A 77 -9.28 -3.58 -6.37
CA GLU A 77 -10.11 -4.39 -5.48
C GLU A 77 -9.36 -4.83 -4.21
N ALA A 78 -8.14 -4.38 -4.01
CA ALA A 78 -7.37 -4.70 -2.82
C ALA A 78 -8.03 -4.16 -1.56
N ARG A 79 -7.79 -4.85 -0.47
CA ARG A 79 -8.30 -4.47 0.85
C ARG A 79 -7.40 -3.48 1.56
#